data_a01145d0b68ea4c2c4e3468fcda47392
#
_entry.id   a01145d0b68ea4c2c4e3468fcda47392
#
_cell.length_a   1.000
_cell.length_b   1.000
_cell.length_c   1.000
_cell.angle_alpha   90.00
_cell.angle_beta   90.00
_cell.angle_gamma   90.00
#
_symmetry.space_group_name_H-M   'P 1'
#
loop_
_entity.id
_entity.type
_entity.pdbx_description
1 polymer ?
#
loop_
_entity_poly.entity_id
_entity_poly.type
_entity_poly.pdbx_seq_one_letter_code
_entity_poly.pdbx_strand_id
1 'polypeptide(L)'
;MNTYLVFGAINTTFITVSLYGVFSQLRKIWARKEANNSRQGATALLSLNQFSVSYFAYLSFFIYGYSIEPFNHFIVWPRLIASLLVLIILVEIYKDRKSTSALSSLLFSCVAFIIAICGLFAGETIVDQGRTISTTIILVVSALIAQGYYHQILLIVRSGSTGAVDLKMSQFILM
;
A
#
# COMPACT_ATOMS: atom_id res chain seq x y z
N MET A 1 -31.28 -11.11 -6.11
CA MET A 1 -30.10 -10.21 -6.12
C MET A 1 -28.88 -11.08 -5.90
N ASN A 2 -27.87 -10.99 -6.73
CA ASN A 2 -26.74 -11.94 -6.69
C ASN A 2 -25.88 -11.65 -5.45
N THR A 3 -25.82 -12.58 -4.49
CA THR A 3 -25.08 -12.44 -3.21
C THR A 3 -23.63 -11.95 -3.42
N TYR A 4 -22.99 -12.42 -4.50
CA TYR A 4 -21.65 -11.98 -4.90
C TYR A 4 -21.57 -10.47 -5.15
N LEU A 5 -22.56 -9.88 -5.85
CA LEU A 5 -22.57 -8.45 -6.13
C LEU A 5 -22.75 -7.61 -4.87
N VAL A 6 -23.59 -8.06 -3.94
CA VAL A 6 -23.83 -7.35 -2.67
C VAL A 6 -22.56 -7.33 -1.81
N PHE A 7 -21.97 -8.49 -1.56
CA PHE A 7 -20.75 -8.57 -0.75
C PHE A 7 -19.55 -7.93 -1.46
N GLY A 8 -19.48 -8.05 -2.79
CA GLY A 8 -18.47 -7.35 -3.60
C GLY A 8 -18.58 -5.83 -3.47
N ALA A 9 -19.78 -5.27 -3.58
CA ALA A 9 -20.01 -3.83 -3.43
C ALA A 9 -19.68 -3.34 -2.01
N ILE A 10 -20.09 -4.07 -0.97
CA ILE A 10 -19.75 -3.75 0.43
C ILE A 10 -18.23 -3.73 0.62
N ASN A 11 -17.54 -4.79 0.18
CA ASN A 11 -16.09 -4.88 0.28
C ASN A 11 -15.38 -3.73 -0.46
N THR A 12 -15.82 -3.43 -1.69
CA THR A 12 -15.27 -2.32 -2.47
C THR A 12 -15.47 -0.98 -1.77
N THR A 13 -16.62 -0.78 -1.13
CA THR A 13 -16.90 0.45 -0.36
C THR A 13 -15.89 0.60 0.78
N PHE A 14 -15.66 -0.43 1.59
CA PHE A 14 -14.67 -0.39 2.66
C PHE A 14 -13.24 -0.16 2.15
N ILE A 15 -12.86 -0.83 1.05
CA ILE A 15 -11.55 -0.61 0.43
C ILE A 15 -11.43 0.85 -0.06
N THR A 16 -12.46 1.40 -0.69
CA THR A 16 -12.45 2.78 -1.19
C THR A 16 -12.34 3.79 -0.04
N VAL A 17 -13.01 3.54 1.08
CA VAL A 17 -12.85 4.35 2.29
C VAL A 17 -11.40 4.28 2.80
N SER A 18 -10.78 3.10 2.80
CA SER A 18 -9.36 2.97 3.18
C SER A 18 -8.41 3.70 2.24
N LEU A 19 -8.72 3.77 0.94
CA LEU A 19 -7.95 4.56 -0.04
C LEU A 19 -7.91 6.05 0.32
N TYR A 20 -9.01 6.59 0.83
CA TYR A 20 -9.04 7.97 1.31
C TYR A 20 -8.02 8.19 2.44
N GLY A 21 -7.84 7.23 3.34
CA GLY A 21 -6.81 7.29 4.38
C GLY A 21 -5.39 7.39 3.80
N VAL A 22 -5.07 6.56 2.80
CA VAL A 22 -3.76 6.61 2.12
C VAL A 22 -3.57 7.93 1.37
N PHE A 23 -4.61 8.41 0.68
CA PHE A 23 -4.57 9.70 -0.01
C PHE A 23 -4.42 10.87 0.97
N SER A 24 -5.10 10.85 2.11
CA SER A 24 -4.97 11.83 3.18
C SER A 24 -3.53 11.90 3.70
N GLN A 25 -2.87 10.74 3.87
CA GLN A 25 -1.46 10.66 4.23
C GLN A 25 -0.56 11.35 3.21
N LEU A 26 -0.80 11.12 1.92
CA LEU A 26 -0.03 11.75 0.84
C LEU A 26 -0.23 13.28 0.83
N ARG A 27 -1.45 13.76 0.98
CA ARG A 27 -1.76 15.21 1.12
C ARG A 27 -1.02 15.82 2.31
N LYS A 28 -0.95 15.12 3.43
CA LYS A 28 -0.24 15.60 4.63
C LYS A 28 1.28 15.72 4.40
N ILE A 29 1.86 14.80 3.62
CA ILE A 29 3.27 14.88 3.22
C ILE A 29 3.50 16.16 2.37
N TRP A 30 2.65 16.37 1.36
CA TRP A 30 2.78 17.54 0.47
C TRP A 30 2.59 18.86 1.22
N ALA A 31 1.55 18.97 2.05
CA ALA A 31 1.31 20.16 2.87
C ALA A 31 2.49 20.48 3.79
N ARG A 32 3.17 19.48 4.36
CA ARG A 32 4.37 19.69 5.15
C ARG A 32 5.57 20.16 4.32
N LYS A 33 5.71 19.66 3.10
CA LYS A 33 6.77 20.14 2.19
C LYS A 33 6.58 21.60 1.81
N GLU A 34 5.34 22.03 1.60
CA GLU A 34 5.01 23.43 1.32
C GLU A 34 5.27 24.34 2.52
N ALA A 35 4.84 23.91 3.71
CA ALA A 35 4.97 24.71 4.93
C ALA A 35 6.43 24.92 5.38
N ASN A 36 7.33 23.96 5.11
CA ASN A 36 8.69 23.97 5.64
C ASN A 36 9.71 24.66 4.73
N ASN A 37 9.34 25.17 3.56
CA ASN A 37 10.27 25.71 2.54
C ASN A 37 11.54 24.87 2.29
N SER A 38 11.72 23.79 3.05
CA SER A 38 12.79 22.81 2.91
C SER A 38 12.20 21.47 2.53
N ARG A 39 12.68 20.92 1.42
CA ARG A 39 12.25 19.59 0.91
C ARG A 39 12.69 18.43 1.82
N GLN A 40 13.41 18.69 2.92
CA GLN A 40 13.98 17.67 3.80
C GLN A 40 13.24 17.61 5.14
N GLY A 41 12.97 16.41 5.64
CA GLY A 41 12.39 16.15 6.95
C GLY A 41 10.88 15.96 6.99
N ALA A 42 10.15 16.20 5.90
CA ALA A 42 8.68 16.03 5.86
C ALA A 42 8.25 14.58 6.14
N THR A 43 9.06 13.60 5.72
CA THR A 43 8.80 12.18 5.89
C THR A 43 9.63 11.51 7.00
N ALA A 44 10.36 12.29 7.83
CA ALA A 44 11.30 11.75 8.83
C ALA A 44 10.67 10.74 9.79
N LEU A 45 9.42 10.94 10.20
CA LEU A 45 8.69 10.08 11.12
C LEU A 45 7.85 8.97 10.42
N LEU A 46 7.89 8.87 9.10
CA LEU A 46 7.22 7.79 8.40
C LEU A 46 8.08 6.53 8.44
N SER A 47 7.49 5.39 8.77
CA SER A 47 8.19 4.11 8.71
C SER A 47 8.30 3.62 7.27
N LEU A 48 9.52 3.59 6.71
CA LEU A 48 9.78 3.01 5.40
C LEU A 48 9.30 1.55 5.34
N ASN A 49 9.59 0.79 6.41
CA ASN A 49 9.18 -0.62 6.51
C ASN A 49 7.66 -0.77 6.41
N GLN A 50 6.89 0.04 7.13
CA GLN A 50 5.42 0.00 7.09
C GLN A 50 4.90 0.24 5.68
N PHE A 51 5.37 1.29 5.00
CA PHE A 51 4.89 1.61 3.66
C PHE A 51 5.33 0.58 2.62
N SER A 52 6.54 0.02 2.73
CA SER A 52 6.99 -1.07 1.87
C SER A 52 6.11 -2.32 2.04
N VAL A 53 5.85 -2.73 3.28
CA VAL A 53 5.00 -3.89 3.58
C VAL A 53 3.56 -3.66 3.11
N SER A 54 3.00 -2.46 3.36
CA SER A 54 1.66 -2.10 2.87
C SER A 54 1.58 -2.12 1.35
N TYR A 55 2.63 -1.67 0.67
CA TYR A 55 2.72 -1.74 -0.79
C TYR A 55 2.62 -3.19 -1.29
N PHE A 56 3.44 -4.09 -0.74
CA PHE A 56 3.42 -5.50 -1.13
C PHE A 56 2.10 -6.19 -0.76
N ALA A 57 1.45 -5.77 0.32
CA ALA A 57 0.11 -6.23 0.64
C ALA A 57 -0.89 -5.88 -0.47
N TYR A 58 -0.96 -4.60 -0.85
CA TYR A 58 -1.89 -4.16 -1.89
C TYR A 58 -1.58 -4.82 -3.23
N LEU A 59 -0.30 -4.92 -3.59
CA LEU A 59 0.13 -5.58 -4.82
C LEU A 59 -0.23 -7.07 -4.84
N SER A 60 -0.08 -7.78 -3.72
CA SER A 60 -0.44 -9.19 -3.60
C SER A 60 -1.95 -9.41 -3.76
N PHE A 61 -2.77 -8.56 -3.15
CA PHE A 61 -4.22 -8.61 -3.36
C PHE A 61 -4.63 -8.24 -4.78
N PHE A 62 -3.91 -7.34 -5.44
CA PHE A 62 -4.11 -7.04 -6.86
C PHE A 62 -3.84 -8.28 -7.73
N ILE A 63 -2.70 -8.95 -7.51
CA ILE A 63 -2.34 -10.19 -8.21
C ILE A 63 -3.37 -11.28 -7.93
N TYR A 64 -3.74 -11.48 -6.67
CA TYR A 64 -4.76 -12.44 -6.28
C TYR A 64 -6.08 -12.19 -7.02
N GLY A 65 -6.52 -10.91 -7.08
CA GLY A 65 -7.80 -10.54 -7.66
C GLY A 65 -7.93 -10.86 -9.15
N TYR A 66 -6.84 -10.74 -9.92
CA TYR A 66 -6.86 -11.12 -11.34
C TYR A 66 -6.51 -12.59 -11.59
N SER A 67 -5.92 -13.28 -10.59
CA SER A 67 -5.57 -14.71 -10.69
C SER A 67 -6.70 -15.65 -10.28
N ILE A 68 -7.86 -15.14 -9.84
CA ILE A 68 -9.02 -15.97 -9.50
C ILE A 68 -10.06 -15.92 -10.60
N GLU A 69 -10.79 -17.02 -10.76
CA GLU A 69 -11.93 -17.12 -11.66
C GLU A 69 -13.26 -17.15 -10.87
N PRO A 70 -14.24 -16.31 -11.27
CA PRO A 70 -14.15 -15.26 -12.28
C PRO A 70 -13.29 -14.09 -11.84
N PHE A 71 -12.74 -13.33 -12.79
CA PHE A 71 -11.95 -12.12 -12.54
C PHE A 71 -12.67 -11.18 -11.56
N ASN A 72 -11.99 -10.80 -10.48
CA ASN A 72 -12.63 -10.05 -9.41
C ASN A 72 -12.35 -8.54 -9.51
N HIS A 73 -13.17 -7.84 -10.29
CA HIS A 73 -13.10 -6.39 -10.45
C HIS A 73 -13.18 -5.61 -9.13
N PHE A 74 -13.91 -6.14 -8.13
CA PHE A 74 -14.09 -5.52 -6.82
C PHE A 74 -12.80 -5.49 -5.97
N ILE A 75 -11.85 -6.36 -6.27
CA ILE A 75 -10.54 -6.40 -5.62
C ILE A 75 -9.49 -5.71 -6.50
N VAL A 76 -9.43 -6.03 -7.78
CA VAL A 76 -8.35 -5.63 -8.70
C VAL A 76 -8.19 -4.11 -8.75
N TRP A 77 -9.24 -3.39 -9.12
CA TRP A 77 -9.13 -1.95 -9.35
C TRP A 77 -8.82 -1.13 -8.09
N PRO A 78 -9.51 -1.34 -6.96
CA PRO A 78 -9.18 -0.60 -5.75
C PRO A 78 -7.76 -0.91 -5.23
N ARG A 79 -7.29 -2.15 -5.37
CA ARG A 79 -5.95 -2.54 -4.93
C ARG A 79 -4.85 -2.00 -5.84
N LEU A 80 -5.12 -1.90 -7.14
CA LEU A 80 -4.23 -1.22 -8.08
C LEU A 80 -4.05 0.27 -7.69
N ILE A 81 -5.15 0.98 -7.41
CA ILE A 81 -5.10 2.38 -6.97
C ILE A 81 -4.34 2.50 -5.64
N ALA A 82 -4.60 1.60 -4.67
CA ALA A 82 -3.90 1.59 -3.39
C ALA A 82 -2.38 1.43 -3.57
N SER A 83 -1.95 0.47 -4.40
CA SER A 83 -0.53 0.24 -4.66
C SER A 83 0.14 1.44 -5.33
N LEU A 84 -0.54 2.12 -6.27
CA LEU A 84 -0.05 3.35 -6.89
C LEU A 84 0.12 4.48 -5.86
N LEU A 85 -0.88 4.70 -4.99
CA LEU A 85 -0.80 5.74 -3.96
C LEU A 85 0.37 5.49 -3.00
N VAL A 86 0.55 4.24 -2.55
CA VAL A 86 1.67 3.91 -1.66
C VAL A 86 3.01 4.00 -2.39
N LEU A 87 3.08 3.65 -3.68
CA LEU A 87 4.28 3.82 -4.49
C LEU A 87 4.68 5.30 -4.57
N ILE A 88 3.71 6.21 -4.74
CA ILE A 88 3.96 7.66 -4.69
C ILE A 88 4.51 8.07 -3.32
N ILE A 89 3.98 7.53 -2.21
CA ILE A 89 4.52 7.79 -0.86
C ILE A 89 5.98 7.30 -0.75
N LEU A 90 6.32 6.13 -1.27
CA LEU A 90 7.71 5.63 -1.30
C LEU A 90 8.64 6.54 -2.11
N VAL A 91 8.17 7.08 -3.25
CA VAL A 91 8.89 8.10 -4.02
C VAL A 91 9.15 9.35 -3.17
N GLU A 92 8.13 9.82 -2.43
CA GLU A 92 8.26 10.99 -1.57
C GLU A 92 9.24 10.75 -0.41
N ILE A 93 9.23 9.54 0.19
CA ILE A 93 10.20 9.14 1.22
C ILE A 93 11.62 9.11 0.65
N TYR A 94 11.80 8.55 -0.56
CA TYR A 94 13.11 8.54 -1.20
C TYR A 94 13.63 9.95 -1.52
N LYS A 95 12.78 10.82 -2.09
CA LYS A 95 13.14 12.21 -2.38
C LYS A 95 13.58 12.99 -1.14
N ASP A 96 12.98 12.68 0.00
CA ASP A 96 13.24 13.37 1.27
C ASP A 96 14.49 12.83 1.97
N ARG A 97 14.66 11.51 2.04
CA ARG A 97 15.74 10.88 2.80
C ARG A 97 17.00 10.61 2.00
N LYS A 98 16.88 10.38 0.69
CA LYS A 98 17.97 10.01 -0.24
C LYS A 98 18.85 8.85 0.30
N SER A 99 18.27 7.96 1.11
CA SER A 99 18.99 6.83 1.69
C SER A 99 19.01 5.63 0.75
N THR A 100 20.06 4.80 0.85
CA THR A 100 20.20 3.56 0.06
C THR A 100 19.03 2.61 0.32
N SER A 101 18.57 2.50 1.58
CA SER A 101 17.42 1.67 1.94
C SER A 101 16.12 2.14 1.29
N ALA A 102 15.89 3.46 1.19
CA ALA A 102 14.71 3.99 0.52
C ALA A 102 14.80 3.78 -1.00
N LEU A 103 16.00 3.90 -1.58
CA LEU A 103 16.23 3.63 -3.01
C LEU A 103 15.98 2.15 -3.34
N SER A 104 16.55 1.23 -2.56
CA SER A 104 16.37 -0.21 -2.80
C SER A 104 14.92 -0.63 -2.65
N SER A 105 14.20 -0.13 -1.63
CA SER A 105 12.78 -0.38 -1.46
C SER A 105 11.96 0.14 -2.65
N LEU A 106 12.26 1.36 -3.12
CA LEU A 106 11.56 1.96 -4.26
C LEU A 106 11.81 1.18 -5.56
N LEU A 107 13.07 0.83 -5.86
CA LEU A 107 13.42 0.07 -7.06
C LEU A 107 12.74 -1.30 -7.06
N PHE A 108 12.79 -2.01 -5.93
CA PHE A 108 12.13 -3.32 -5.80
C PHE A 108 10.62 -3.20 -5.98
N SER A 109 10.01 -2.16 -5.43
CA SER A 109 8.58 -1.88 -5.59
C SER A 109 8.22 -1.56 -7.05
N CYS A 110 9.02 -0.77 -7.76
CA CYS A 110 8.79 -0.47 -9.17
C CYS A 110 8.89 -1.73 -10.05
N VAL A 111 9.92 -2.55 -9.84
CA VAL A 111 10.09 -3.81 -10.59
C VAL A 111 8.91 -4.75 -10.32
N ALA A 112 8.52 -4.93 -9.06
CA ALA A 112 7.38 -5.77 -8.69
C ALA A 112 6.07 -5.26 -9.31
N PHE A 113 5.89 -3.93 -9.39
CA PHE A 113 4.72 -3.33 -10.03
C PHE A 113 4.65 -3.64 -11.53
N ILE A 114 5.79 -3.48 -12.23
CA ILE A 114 5.86 -3.79 -13.67
C ILE A 114 5.54 -5.26 -13.91
N ILE A 115 6.13 -6.17 -13.12
CA ILE A 115 5.85 -7.62 -13.23
C ILE A 115 4.37 -7.90 -12.99
N ALA A 116 3.76 -7.30 -11.98
CA ALA A 116 2.34 -7.49 -11.67
C ALA A 116 1.41 -6.98 -12.79
N ILE A 117 1.75 -5.84 -13.40
CA ILE A 117 1.01 -5.32 -14.56
C ILE A 117 1.20 -6.21 -15.79
N CYS A 118 2.42 -6.68 -16.06
CA CYS A 118 2.65 -7.65 -17.14
C CYS A 118 1.86 -8.93 -16.93
N GLY A 119 1.78 -9.43 -15.68
CA GLY A 119 0.98 -10.60 -15.32
C GLY A 119 -0.51 -10.44 -15.61
N LEU A 120 -1.07 -9.24 -15.44
CA LEU A 120 -2.47 -8.95 -15.76
C LEU A 120 -2.78 -9.19 -17.26
N PHE A 121 -1.81 -8.99 -18.15
CA PHE A 121 -1.97 -9.17 -19.60
C PHE A 121 -1.49 -10.53 -20.11
N ALA A 122 -0.88 -11.35 -19.27
CA ALA A 122 -0.29 -12.63 -19.68
C ALA A 122 -1.30 -13.77 -19.89
N GLY A 123 -2.58 -13.59 -19.50
CA GLY A 123 -3.66 -14.55 -19.73
C GLY A 123 -3.63 -15.79 -18.84
N GLU A 124 -4.42 -16.80 -19.23
CA GLU A 124 -4.76 -17.98 -18.41
C GLU A 124 -3.60 -18.85 -17.93
N THR A 125 -2.44 -18.80 -18.60
CA THR A 125 -1.29 -19.66 -18.29
C THR A 125 -0.66 -19.43 -16.91
N ILE A 126 -1.00 -18.33 -16.22
CA ILE A 126 -0.42 -17.94 -14.92
C ILE A 126 -1.46 -18.01 -13.79
N VAL A 127 -2.74 -18.22 -14.11
CA VAL A 127 -3.85 -18.13 -13.14
C VAL A 127 -3.66 -19.03 -11.92
N ASP A 128 -3.41 -20.32 -12.10
CA ASP A 128 -3.29 -21.26 -10.98
C ASP A 128 -2.04 -21.02 -10.12
N GLN A 129 -0.90 -20.76 -10.77
CA GLN A 129 0.35 -20.46 -10.07
C GLN A 129 0.27 -19.09 -9.37
N GLY A 130 -0.30 -18.09 -10.04
CA GLY A 130 -0.51 -16.76 -9.51
C GLY A 130 -1.39 -16.77 -8.26
N ARG A 131 -2.44 -17.58 -8.24
CA ARG A 131 -3.33 -17.75 -7.08
C ARG A 131 -2.59 -18.32 -5.87
N THR A 132 -1.84 -19.39 -6.03
CA THR A 132 -1.10 -20.04 -4.93
C THR A 132 -0.02 -19.12 -4.39
N ILE A 133 0.78 -18.49 -5.29
CA ILE A 133 1.83 -17.54 -4.90
C ILE A 133 1.23 -16.35 -4.16
N SER A 134 0.20 -15.72 -4.71
CA SER A 134 -0.41 -14.53 -4.09
C SER A 134 -1.06 -14.83 -2.75
N THR A 135 -1.72 -15.98 -2.57
CA THR A 135 -2.29 -16.39 -1.29
C THR A 135 -1.19 -16.55 -0.23
N THR A 136 -0.09 -17.20 -0.58
CA THR A 136 1.06 -17.36 0.33
C THR A 136 1.66 -16.01 0.70
N ILE A 137 1.84 -15.12 -0.29
CA ILE A 137 2.37 -13.77 -0.04
C ILE A 137 1.41 -12.97 0.86
N ILE A 138 0.08 -13.05 0.65
CA ILE A 138 -0.91 -12.38 1.49
C ILE A 138 -0.78 -12.79 2.96
N LEU A 139 -0.60 -14.08 3.25
CA LEU A 139 -0.42 -14.58 4.62
C LEU A 139 0.85 -13.98 5.27
N VAL A 140 1.99 -14.05 4.57
CA VAL A 140 3.26 -13.50 5.06
C VAL A 140 3.16 -11.98 5.25
N VAL A 141 2.61 -11.27 4.27
CA VAL A 141 2.48 -9.81 4.32
C VAL A 141 1.52 -9.37 5.42
N SER A 142 0.47 -10.12 5.71
CA SER A 142 -0.45 -9.80 6.81
C SER A 142 0.27 -9.79 8.17
N ALA A 143 1.17 -10.73 8.41
CA ALA A 143 2.01 -10.73 9.60
C ALA A 143 2.98 -9.54 9.62
N LEU A 144 3.58 -9.21 8.47
CA LEU A 144 4.51 -8.08 8.35
C LEU A 144 3.81 -6.72 8.48
N ILE A 145 2.53 -6.60 8.12
CA ILE A 145 1.74 -5.40 8.36
C ILE A 145 1.64 -5.12 9.88
N ALA A 146 1.31 -6.12 10.66
CA ALA A 146 1.24 -5.96 12.13
C ALA A 146 2.58 -5.47 12.70
N GLN A 147 3.70 -6.05 12.25
CA GLN A 147 5.04 -5.62 12.62
C GLN A 147 5.35 -4.19 12.16
N GLY A 148 4.94 -3.81 10.97
CA GLY A 148 5.12 -2.45 10.43
C GLY A 148 4.38 -1.38 11.25
N TYR A 149 3.13 -1.65 11.64
CA TYR A 149 2.36 -0.76 12.51
C TYR A 149 2.98 -0.66 13.91
N TYR A 150 3.43 -1.77 14.49
CA TYR A 150 4.13 -1.76 15.76
C TYR A 150 5.37 -0.84 15.70
N HIS A 151 6.19 -0.97 14.67
CA HIS A 151 7.36 -0.11 14.47
C HIS A 151 6.98 1.36 14.31
N GLN A 152 5.88 1.67 13.60
CA GLN A 152 5.40 3.05 13.45
C GLN A 152 4.95 3.64 14.79
N ILE A 153 4.25 2.86 15.62
CA ILE A 153 3.84 3.29 16.96
C ILE A 153 5.07 3.59 17.83
N LEU A 154 6.10 2.73 17.80
CA LEU A 154 7.34 2.96 18.54
C LEU A 154 8.02 4.26 18.10
N LEU A 155 8.04 4.58 16.82
CA LEU A 155 8.62 5.85 16.32
C LEU A 155 7.85 7.06 16.84
N ILE A 156 6.52 7.01 16.87
CA ILE A 156 5.69 8.09 17.40
C ILE A 156 5.92 8.27 18.90
N VAL A 157 5.92 7.19 19.67
CA VAL A 157 6.14 7.23 21.12
C VAL A 157 7.53 7.78 21.46
N ARG A 158 8.58 7.35 20.76
CA ARG A 158 9.94 7.83 20.97
C ARG A 158 10.16 9.28 20.56
N SER A 159 9.48 9.74 19.51
CA SER A 159 9.64 11.11 19.01
C SER A 159 8.77 12.13 19.76
N GLY A 160 7.77 11.69 20.52
CA GLY A 160 6.77 12.56 21.17
C GLY A 160 5.91 13.36 20.19
N SER A 161 5.98 13.08 18.89
CA SER A 161 5.27 13.80 17.83
C SER A 161 4.77 12.84 16.77
N THR A 162 3.56 13.09 16.28
CA THR A 162 3.00 12.32 15.15
C THR A 162 3.66 12.65 13.81
N GLY A 163 4.37 13.75 13.74
CA GLY A 163 5.06 14.18 12.51
C GLY A 163 4.11 14.28 11.32
N ALA A 164 4.49 13.67 10.19
CA ALA A 164 3.66 13.59 8.99
C ALA A 164 2.66 12.42 9.03
N VAL A 165 2.63 11.63 10.13
CA VAL A 165 1.70 10.50 10.25
C VAL A 165 0.27 11.03 10.35
N ASP A 166 -0.60 10.52 9.49
CA ASP A 166 -2.03 10.83 9.53
C ASP A 166 -2.77 9.77 10.31
N LEU A 167 -3.33 10.16 11.48
CA LEU A 167 -4.13 9.27 12.32
C LEU A 167 -5.39 8.77 11.59
N LYS A 168 -5.93 9.56 10.66
CA LYS A 168 -7.07 9.16 9.84
C LYS A 168 -6.75 7.94 8.99
N MET A 169 -5.54 7.86 8.43
CA MET A 169 -5.09 6.68 7.69
C MET A 169 -5.21 5.41 8.53
N SER A 170 -4.73 5.44 9.78
CA SER A 170 -4.80 4.28 10.68
C SER A 170 -6.24 3.92 11.04
N GLN A 171 -7.11 4.90 11.27
CA GLN A 171 -8.52 4.68 11.56
C GLN A 171 -9.26 4.05 10.37
N PHE A 172 -9.02 4.54 9.15
CA PHE A 172 -9.68 4.00 7.94
C PHE A 172 -9.16 2.62 7.51
N ILE A 173 -7.95 2.23 7.91
CA ILE A 173 -7.42 0.89 7.62
C ILE A 173 -7.96 -0.15 8.61
N LEU A 174 -8.30 0.27 9.84
CA LEU A 174 -8.85 -0.61 10.88
C LEU A 174 -10.37 -0.88 10.74
N MET A 175 -11.07 -0.14 9.89
CA MET A 175 -12.47 -0.39 9.53
C MET A 175 -12.60 -1.45 8.44
#